data_22541534e732e07c19ea3fa2980fb64b
#
_entry.id   22541534e732e07c19ea3fa2980fb64b
#
_cell.length_a   1.000
_cell.length_b   1.000
_cell.length_c   1.000
_cell.angle_alpha   90.00
_cell.angle_beta   90.00
_cell.angle_gamma   90.00
#
_symmetry.space_group_name_H-M   'P 1'
#
loop_
_entity.id
_entity.type
_entity.pdbx_description
1 polymer ?
#
loop_
_entity_poly.entity_id
_entity_poly.type
_entity_poly.pdbx_seq_one_letter_code
_entity_poly.pdbx_strand_id
1 'polypeptide(L)'
;MKICIVSFTKKGYELSCDIAYKLEQSAYEVEVFTKCSRLSDENIKNSTDENFRNSGYISQNISDWTAARMSEKKALIFIGACGIAVRAIASSVNNKLKDSPVIVIDELGKFVIPILSGHVGGAN
;
A
#
# COMPACT_ATOMS: atom_id res chain seq x y z
N MET A 1 -1.01 -0.86 -14.58
CA MET A 1 -1.35 -1.55 -13.33
C MET A 1 -1.60 -0.52 -12.24
N LYS A 2 -2.64 -0.71 -11.46
CA LYS A 2 -2.90 0.13 -10.30
C LYS A 2 -2.20 -0.41 -9.06
N ILE A 3 -1.57 0.49 -8.33
CA ILE A 3 -0.83 0.15 -7.11
C ILE A 3 -1.43 0.92 -5.95
N CYS A 4 -1.73 0.21 -4.86
CA CYS A 4 -2.16 0.83 -3.61
C CYS A 4 -1.04 0.71 -2.59
N ILE A 5 -0.64 1.82 -2.00
CA ILE A 5 0.37 1.85 -0.95
C ILE A 5 -0.34 2.16 0.36
N VAL A 6 -0.09 1.37 1.39
CA VAL A 6 -0.68 1.60 2.70
C VAL A 6 0.40 1.72 3.76
N SER A 7 0.25 2.71 4.63
CA SER A 7 1.15 2.96 5.74
C SER A 7 0.39 2.96 7.07
N PHE A 8 1.12 2.84 8.16
CA PHE A 8 0.54 2.74 9.52
C PHE A 8 1.10 3.78 10.47
N THR A 9 2.13 4.53 10.02
CA THR A 9 2.76 5.57 10.81
C THR A 9 2.95 6.82 9.95
N LYS A 10 3.19 7.95 10.59
CA LYS A 10 3.47 9.19 9.87
C LYS A 10 4.72 9.05 8.99
N LYS A 11 5.77 8.44 9.54
CA LYS A 11 7.02 8.22 8.81
C LYS A 11 6.82 7.33 7.60
N GLY A 12 6.06 6.25 7.77
CA GLY A 12 5.71 5.37 6.67
C GLY A 12 4.88 6.08 5.60
N TYR A 13 3.98 6.96 6.02
CA TYR A 13 3.18 7.74 5.07
C TYR A 13 4.05 8.69 4.24
N GLU A 14 5.01 9.35 4.87
CA GLU A 14 5.93 10.24 4.15
C GLU A 14 6.72 9.45 3.10
N LEU A 15 7.20 8.27 3.46
CA LEU A 15 7.90 7.40 2.52
C LEU A 15 6.96 6.96 1.39
N SER A 16 5.69 6.66 1.71
CA SER A 16 4.72 6.23 0.69
C SER A 16 4.49 7.32 -0.36
N CYS A 17 4.47 8.58 0.04
CA CYS A 17 4.32 9.70 -0.90
C CYS A 17 5.52 9.79 -1.84
N ASP A 18 6.72 9.60 -1.33
CA ASP A 18 7.94 9.61 -2.15
C ASP A 18 7.94 8.46 -3.15
N ILE A 19 7.54 7.27 -2.71
CA ILE A 19 7.47 6.09 -3.58
C ILE A 19 6.40 6.29 -4.64
N ALA A 20 5.23 6.81 -4.26
CA ALA A 20 4.14 7.07 -5.20
C ALA A 20 4.58 8.03 -6.29
N TYR A 21 5.27 9.09 -5.93
CA TYR A 21 5.78 10.07 -6.89
C TYR A 21 6.69 9.41 -7.93
N LYS A 22 7.61 8.57 -7.46
CA LYS A 22 8.54 7.88 -8.35
C LYS A 22 7.83 6.87 -9.26
N LEU A 23 6.86 6.15 -8.73
CA LEU A 23 6.11 5.16 -9.51
C LEU A 23 5.23 5.83 -10.56
N GLU A 24 4.63 6.97 -10.24
CA GLU A 24 3.81 7.70 -11.22
C GLU A 24 4.64 8.19 -12.41
N GLN A 25 5.91 8.51 -12.18
CA GLN A 25 6.82 8.88 -13.26
C GLN A 25 7.10 7.71 -14.21
N SER A 26 6.90 6.48 -13.74
CA SER A 26 7.06 5.28 -14.55
C SER A 26 5.74 4.79 -15.14
N ALA A 27 4.73 5.65 -15.19
CA ALA A 27 3.42 5.41 -15.79
C ALA A 27 2.53 4.42 -15.01
N TYR A 28 2.79 4.20 -13.72
CA TYR A 28 1.88 3.45 -12.85
C TYR A 28 0.82 4.39 -12.28
N GLU A 29 -0.39 3.88 -12.08
CA GLU A 29 -1.41 4.59 -11.33
C GLU A 29 -1.27 4.20 -9.86
N VAL A 30 -1.07 5.18 -8.98
CA VAL A 30 -0.79 4.94 -7.57
C VAL A 30 -1.80 5.65 -6.68
N GLU A 31 -2.37 4.91 -5.73
CA GLU A 31 -3.21 5.45 -4.68
C GLU A 31 -2.50 5.25 -3.34
N VAL A 32 -2.50 6.27 -2.49
CA VAL A 32 -1.82 6.24 -1.20
C VAL A 32 -2.84 6.25 -0.08
N PHE A 33 -2.74 5.28 0.83
CA PHE A 33 -3.65 5.16 1.96
C PHE A 33 -2.87 5.03 3.26
N THR A 34 -3.52 5.37 4.37
CA THR A 34 -2.89 5.24 5.69
C THR A 34 -3.92 4.84 6.74
N LYS A 35 -3.46 4.08 7.74
CA LYS A 35 -4.21 3.82 8.97
C LYS A 35 -3.68 4.61 10.15
N CYS A 36 -2.74 5.50 9.93
CA CYS A 36 -2.22 6.35 10.98
C CYS A 36 -3.30 7.34 11.44
N SER A 37 -3.73 7.25 12.68
CA SER A 37 -4.80 8.10 13.22
C SER A 37 -4.45 9.59 13.21
N ARG A 38 -3.17 9.92 13.21
CA ARG A 38 -2.71 11.31 13.13
C ARG A 38 -2.88 11.91 11.74
N LEU A 39 -3.14 11.06 10.74
CA LEU A 39 -3.29 11.46 9.34
C LEU A 39 -4.71 11.14 8.87
N SER A 40 -5.70 11.60 9.62
CA SER A 40 -7.10 11.43 9.24
C SER A 40 -7.39 12.09 7.89
N ASP A 41 -8.50 11.73 7.25
CA ASP A 41 -8.90 12.31 5.96
C ASP A 41 -8.88 13.83 5.98
N GLU A 42 -9.31 14.44 7.09
CA GLU A 42 -9.35 15.88 7.23
C GLU A 42 -7.94 16.48 7.11
N ASN A 43 -6.97 15.88 7.79
CA ASN A 43 -5.58 16.35 7.73
C ASN A 43 -4.99 16.17 6.32
N ILE A 44 -5.33 15.08 5.65
CA ILE A 44 -4.87 14.83 4.28
C ILE A 44 -5.49 15.85 3.32
N LYS A 45 -6.79 16.10 3.43
CA LYS A 45 -7.49 17.04 2.55
C LYS A 45 -6.99 18.47 2.69
N ASN A 46 -6.52 18.84 3.87
CA ASN A 46 -6.02 20.18 4.14
C ASN A 46 -4.57 20.38 3.68
N SER A 47 -3.93 19.34 3.20
CA SER A 47 -2.58 19.44 2.66
C SER A 47 -2.59 20.15 1.31
N THR A 48 -1.66 21.08 1.12
CA THR A 48 -1.47 21.75 -0.17
C THR A 48 -0.40 21.05 -1.03
N ASP A 49 0.22 20.01 -0.51
CA ASP A 49 1.25 19.27 -1.21
C ASP A 49 0.62 18.36 -2.28
N GLU A 50 1.08 18.49 -3.51
CA GLU A 50 0.60 17.67 -4.64
C GLU A 50 0.88 16.20 -4.44
N ASN A 51 1.89 15.85 -3.63
CA ASN A 51 2.22 14.46 -3.31
C ASN A 51 1.12 13.76 -2.51
N PHE A 52 0.17 14.53 -1.95
CA PHE A 52 -0.95 13.96 -1.20
C PHE A 52 -2.20 13.76 -2.05
N ARG A 53 -2.11 13.96 -3.37
CA ARG A 53 -3.21 13.63 -4.28
C ARG A 53 -3.48 12.14 -4.24
N ASN A 54 -4.74 11.75 -4.41
CA ASN A 54 -5.17 10.35 -4.39
C ASN A 54 -4.82 9.62 -3.09
N SER A 55 -4.81 10.37 -1.99
CA SER A 55 -4.56 9.82 -0.66
C SER A 55 -5.86 9.66 0.10
N GLY A 56 -5.89 8.71 1.02
CA GLY A 56 -7.05 8.49 1.87
C GLY A 56 -6.69 7.86 3.20
N TYR A 57 -7.56 8.05 4.19
CA TYR A 57 -7.46 7.38 5.48
C TYR A 57 -8.36 6.15 5.46
N ILE A 58 -7.82 5.02 5.94
CA ILE A 58 -8.56 3.76 6.00
C ILE A 58 -9.30 3.69 7.34
N SER A 59 -10.62 3.87 7.31
CA SER A 59 -11.43 3.79 8.52
C SER A 59 -11.90 2.37 8.82
N GLN A 60 -11.97 1.51 7.82
CA GLN A 60 -12.40 0.13 8.00
C GLN A 60 -11.24 -0.77 8.48
N ASN A 61 -11.58 -2.00 8.85
CA ASN A 61 -10.60 -3.00 9.24
C ASN A 61 -9.61 -3.23 8.09
N ILE A 62 -8.32 -3.36 8.42
CA ILE A 62 -7.29 -3.49 7.39
C ILE A 62 -7.45 -4.77 6.56
N SER A 63 -7.90 -5.85 7.17
CA SER A 63 -8.13 -7.10 6.43
C SER A 63 -9.25 -6.95 5.41
N ASP A 64 -10.33 -6.25 5.77
CA ASP A 64 -11.45 -6.00 4.86
C ASP A 64 -11.06 -5.06 3.73
N TRP A 65 -10.33 -3.99 4.06
CA TRP A 65 -9.80 -3.07 3.06
C TRP A 65 -8.90 -3.79 2.06
N THR A 66 -8.01 -4.63 2.59
CA THR A 66 -7.06 -5.40 1.77
C THR A 66 -7.78 -6.38 0.86
N ALA A 67 -8.78 -7.09 1.39
CA ALA A 67 -9.57 -8.03 0.58
C ALA A 67 -10.24 -7.31 -0.60
N ALA A 68 -10.80 -6.13 -0.37
CA ALA A 68 -11.42 -5.34 -1.42
C ALA A 68 -10.40 -4.94 -2.50
N ARG A 69 -9.21 -4.50 -2.08
CA ARG A 69 -8.16 -4.12 -3.05
C ARG A 69 -7.67 -5.31 -3.86
N MET A 70 -7.50 -6.46 -3.21
CA MET A 70 -7.07 -7.68 -3.90
C MET A 70 -8.13 -8.19 -4.88
N SER A 71 -9.41 -8.06 -4.55
CA SER A 71 -10.48 -8.44 -5.47
C SER A 71 -10.51 -7.56 -6.73
N GLU A 72 -10.02 -6.32 -6.62
CA GLU A 72 -9.90 -5.39 -7.73
C GLU A 72 -8.63 -5.61 -8.55
N LYS A 73 -7.83 -6.61 -8.22
CA LYS A 73 -6.57 -6.95 -8.91
C LYS A 73 -5.52 -5.86 -8.82
N LYS A 74 -5.53 -5.07 -7.76
CA LYS A 74 -4.53 -4.03 -7.52
C LYS A 74 -3.31 -4.61 -6.83
N ALA A 75 -2.13 -4.14 -7.20
CA ALA A 75 -0.91 -4.47 -6.46
C ALA A 75 -0.89 -3.71 -5.14
N LEU A 76 -0.34 -4.32 -4.09
CA LEU A 76 -0.31 -3.73 -2.76
C LEU A 76 1.13 -3.57 -2.27
N ILE A 77 1.40 -2.39 -1.72
CA ILE A 77 2.67 -2.12 -1.04
C ILE A 77 2.34 -1.71 0.41
N PHE A 78 2.78 -2.53 1.36
CA PHE A 78 2.64 -2.23 2.79
C PHE A 78 3.93 -1.62 3.29
N ILE A 79 3.84 -0.46 3.93
CA ILE A 79 5.01 0.19 4.52
C ILE A 79 4.93 0.05 6.03
N GLY A 80 5.79 -0.81 6.59
CA GLY A 80 5.81 -1.11 8.01
C GLY A 80 6.25 -2.54 8.28
N ALA A 81 5.76 -3.11 9.37
CA ALA A 81 6.12 -4.45 9.79
C ALA A 81 5.50 -5.52 8.88
N CYS A 82 6.32 -6.50 8.51
CA CYS A 82 5.90 -7.61 7.65
C CYS A 82 4.72 -8.38 8.26
N GLY A 83 4.69 -8.55 9.58
CA GLY A 83 3.60 -9.26 10.25
C GLY A 83 2.24 -8.61 10.07
N ILE A 84 2.19 -7.29 9.97
CA ILE A 84 0.93 -6.58 9.72
C ILE A 84 0.41 -6.94 8.33
N ALA A 85 1.29 -6.94 7.33
CA ALA A 85 0.92 -7.29 5.95
C ALA A 85 0.44 -8.74 5.85
N VAL A 86 1.14 -9.67 6.49
CA VAL A 86 0.78 -11.08 6.48
C VAL A 86 -0.62 -11.29 7.07
N ARG A 87 -0.92 -10.64 8.19
CA ARG A 87 -2.24 -10.73 8.82
C ARG A 87 -3.32 -10.11 7.94
N ALA A 88 -3.00 -9.00 7.29
CA ALA A 88 -3.97 -8.30 6.44
C ALA A 88 -4.39 -9.13 5.23
N ILE A 89 -3.48 -9.90 4.65
CA ILE A 89 -3.76 -10.68 3.44
C ILE A 89 -4.20 -12.12 3.73
N ALA A 90 -4.05 -12.61 4.96
CA ALA A 90 -4.18 -14.03 5.29
C ALA A 90 -5.48 -14.67 4.80
N SER A 91 -6.62 -13.98 4.96
CA SER A 91 -7.92 -14.52 4.55
C SER A 91 -8.21 -14.34 3.06
N SER A 92 -7.37 -13.63 2.34
CA SER A 92 -7.57 -13.29 0.93
C SER A 92 -6.64 -14.05 -0.02
N VAL A 93 -5.72 -14.82 0.51
CA VAL A 93 -4.77 -15.59 -0.29
C VAL A 93 -5.47 -16.84 -0.82
N ASN A 94 -5.54 -16.97 -2.14
CA ASN A 94 -6.22 -18.08 -2.80
C ASN A 94 -5.28 -18.90 -3.69
N ASN A 95 -4.60 -18.25 -4.62
CA ASN A 95 -3.83 -18.95 -5.65
C ASN A 95 -2.69 -18.04 -6.13
N LYS A 96 -1.48 -18.56 -6.16
CA LYS A 96 -0.31 -17.76 -6.56
C LYS A 96 -0.38 -17.19 -7.97
N LEU A 97 -1.21 -17.77 -8.84
CA LEU A 97 -1.40 -17.28 -10.19
C LEU A 97 -2.45 -16.16 -10.29
N LYS A 98 -3.37 -16.12 -9.33
CA LYS A 98 -4.49 -15.17 -9.33
C LYS A 98 -4.37 -14.07 -8.29
N ASP A 99 -3.53 -14.29 -7.28
CA ASP A 99 -3.37 -13.31 -6.21
C ASP A 99 -2.62 -12.06 -6.71
N SER A 100 -3.01 -10.91 -6.19
CA SER A 100 -2.34 -9.65 -6.47
C SER A 100 -0.91 -9.67 -5.93
N PRO A 101 0.04 -8.99 -6.59
CA PRO A 101 1.37 -8.82 -6.02
C PRO A 101 1.29 -8.06 -4.70
N VAL A 102 2.02 -8.52 -3.69
CA VAL A 102 2.09 -7.85 -2.38
C VAL A 102 3.55 -7.71 -1.98
N ILE A 103 3.95 -6.49 -1.69
CA ILE A 103 5.31 -6.13 -1.31
C ILE A 103 5.27 -5.43 0.04
N VAL A 104 6.25 -5.71 0.89
CA VAL A 104 6.45 -4.99 2.16
C VAL A 104 7.74 -4.20 2.08
N ILE A 105 7.66 -2.92 2.50
CA ILE A 105 8.83 -2.03 2.58
C ILE A 105 8.90 -1.52 4.01
N ASP A 106 10.07 -1.56 4.62
CA ASP A 106 10.23 -1.01 5.96
C ASP A 106 10.15 0.53 5.95
N GLU A 107 9.86 1.14 7.09
CA GLU A 107 9.65 2.59 7.19
C GLU A 107 10.87 3.43 6.78
N LEU A 108 12.05 2.85 6.81
CA LEU A 108 13.28 3.53 6.41
C LEU A 108 13.58 3.35 4.92
N GLY A 109 12.79 2.51 4.24
CA GLY A 109 12.99 2.25 2.81
C GLY A 109 14.24 1.42 2.50
N LYS A 110 14.77 0.71 3.48
CA LYS A 110 16.01 -0.07 3.30
C LYS A 110 15.77 -1.48 2.77
N PHE A 111 14.60 -2.06 3.08
CA PHE A 111 14.30 -3.44 2.72
C PHE A 111 13.00 -3.49 1.95
N VAL A 112 13.00 -4.27 0.86
CA VAL A 112 11.82 -4.51 0.04
C VAL A 112 11.63 -6.01 -0.03
N ILE A 113 10.48 -6.49 0.45
CA ILE A 113 10.23 -7.93 0.55
C ILE A 113 8.96 -8.28 -0.23
N PRO A 114 9.06 -8.98 -1.37
CA PRO A 114 7.87 -9.51 -2.03
C PRO A 114 7.37 -10.72 -1.25
N ILE A 115 6.12 -10.69 -0.82
CA ILE A 115 5.54 -11.75 0.00
C ILE A 115 4.44 -12.54 -0.70
N LEU A 116 3.92 -12.04 -1.81
CA LEU A 116 2.86 -12.71 -2.55
C LEU A 116 2.96 -12.38 -4.03
N SER A 117 2.79 -13.40 -4.89
CA SER A 117 2.84 -13.25 -6.35
C SER A 117 4.12 -12.57 -6.85
N GLY A 118 5.23 -12.80 -6.15
CA GLY A 118 6.49 -12.14 -6.45
C GLY A 118 7.04 -12.48 -7.83
N HIS A 119 6.87 -13.72 -8.25
CA HIS A 119 7.40 -14.20 -9.52
C HIS A 119 6.39 -14.05 -10.66
N VAL A 120 5.19 -14.58 -10.47
CA VAL A 120 4.15 -14.59 -11.51
C VAL A 120 3.46 -13.23 -11.61
N GLY A 121 3.17 -12.60 -10.49
CA GLY A 121 2.48 -11.32 -10.43
C GLY A 121 3.36 -10.11 -10.69
N GLY A 122 4.67 -10.29 -10.80
CA GLY A 122 5.60 -9.21 -11.10
C GLY A 122 6.07 -8.40 -9.91
N ALA A 123 5.88 -8.88 -8.67
CA ALA A 123 6.34 -8.17 -7.47
C ALA A 123 7.87 -8.13 -7.38
N ASN A 124 8.53 -9.14 -7.93
CA ASN A 124 9.98 -9.10 -8.06
C ASN A 124 10.36 -8.09 -9.15
#